data_69e9d9b169cd061e53b4ac5aa2985f69
#
_entry.id   69e9d9b169cd061e53b4ac5aa2985f69
#
_cell.length_a   1.000
_cell.length_b   1.000
_cell.length_c   1.000
_cell.angle_alpha   90.00
_cell.angle_beta   90.00
_cell.angle_gamma   90.00
#
_symmetry.space_group_name_H-M   'P 1'
#
loop_
_entity.id
_entity.type
_entity.pdbx_description
1 polymer ?
#
loop_
_entity_poly.entity_id
_entity_poly.type
_entity_poly.pdbx_seq_one_letter_code
_entity_poly.pdbx_strand_id
1 'polypeptide(L)'
;MLRDFSEAAKQKLLNYVDEVTANGTWNSVKDWFGDIGLNVQSWLGLLDIQRYADRIDLYHKKILDKNDTTREQIEEIFSNVQAVDTRYISITGSQTVCGSDIIKLINDLANTIDPNGGNMDMGKMKGVLDADVENIRNAKATVEKTIEEKMLGTEAEGCMNSEDPVNLSTGNFIYEHEDLKVAGEIPLSFHRYYNSKDSRTGVLGRCFLHNYQIALEKEADGTIGVRLADGQINYHDKKGQEYIARNTALEFLKETEQGYILVHPGQENISFDQEGKMLRKEDRNGRGISFFYCEDGKLKKAETDNGSSLTYCYNQMGQLKKVTDHTGRSVLLQYEEEKLKKVITASGAEYVYRYGENGRITEVENARHVTSVKNTYDRRFRIIHQQFPDGGMMEFAYDDKNRRVTLTERNGSKIIHVHDERYRNTETIYEDGTKEHYLYNEKNQCISMTDRLGRTTRMAYDNRGNLTQTVDALKRRVNYTYDADCHLISVSINGKERLKNHYDGKGNLIGTENLYGNRITVINNGAGRPETITYADGSVLEIGYDESGNIVQLKDVTGNVTTYGYDALNRVIETVDANRNVTRYTYDAADRVTTVTDAMGNQRAYTYNAGGKITAIRDFDGNTAEFIY
;
A
#
# COMPACT_ATOMS: atom_id res chain seq x y z
N MET A 1 1.88 5.53 35.88
CA MET A 1 0.41 5.50 35.84
C MET A 1 -0.16 4.09 35.95
N LEU A 2 0.36 3.08 35.28
CA LEU A 2 -0.06 1.68 35.51
C LEU A 2 0.39 1.10 36.86
N ARG A 3 1.35 1.73 37.53
CA ARG A 3 1.80 1.33 38.88
C ARG A 3 0.83 1.68 40.00
N ASP A 4 -0.16 2.54 39.72
CA ASP A 4 -1.13 3.02 40.73
C ASP A 4 -2.49 2.31 40.60
N PHE A 5 -2.49 1.12 40.03
CA PHE A 5 -3.64 0.25 40.10
C PHE A 5 -3.93 0.02 41.60
N SER A 6 -5.06 0.55 42.04
CA SER A 6 -5.38 0.56 43.46
C SER A 6 -5.52 -0.87 43.96
N GLU A 7 -4.59 -1.33 44.82
CA GLU A 7 -4.72 -2.60 45.54
C GLU A 7 -6.09 -2.71 46.22
N ALA A 8 -6.71 -1.57 46.56
CA ALA A 8 -8.06 -1.50 47.08
C ALA A 8 -9.13 -1.96 46.06
N ALA A 9 -8.98 -1.65 44.76
CA ALA A 9 -9.92 -2.13 43.71
C ALA A 9 -9.77 -3.64 43.50
N LYS A 10 -8.54 -4.11 43.43
CA LYS A 10 -8.22 -5.55 43.36
C LYS A 10 -8.84 -6.29 44.56
N GLN A 11 -8.61 -5.79 45.78
CA GLN A 11 -9.12 -6.43 47.00
C GLN A 11 -10.65 -6.45 47.06
N LYS A 12 -11.33 -5.40 46.58
CA LYS A 12 -12.79 -5.39 46.49
C LYS A 12 -13.31 -6.46 45.51
N LEU A 13 -12.68 -6.64 44.36
CA LEU A 13 -13.04 -7.66 43.39
C LEU A 13 -12.81 -9.09 43.96
N LEU A 14 -11.66 -9.29 44.63
CA LEU A 14 -11.36 -10.56 45.26
C LEU A 14 -12.37 -10.92 46.35
N ASN A 15 -12.70 -9.97 47.24
CA ASN A 15 -13.70 -10.18 48.29
C ASN A 15 -15.09 -10.48 47.71
N TYR A 16 -15.47 -9.78 46.62
CA TYR A 16 -16.73 -10.02 45.95
C TYR A 16 -16.82 -11.43 45.32
N VAL A 17 -15.75 -11.89 44.68
CA VAL A 17 -15.70 -13.26 44.12
C VAL A 17 -15.80 -14.29 45.21
N ASP A 18 -15.11 -14.11 46.33
CA ASP A 18 -15.20 -15.01 47.50
C ASP A 18 -16.65 -15.09 48.03
N GLU A 19 -17.37 -13.95 48.08
CA GLU A 19 -18.74 -13.87 48.57
C GLU A 19 -19.77 -14.44 47.60
N VAL A 20 -19.64 -14.18 46.32
CA VAL A 20 -20.54 -14.71 45.26
C VAL A 20 -20.35 -16.21 45.11
N THR A 21 -19.11 -16.71 45.29
CA THR A 21 -18.81 -18.16 45.29
C THR A 21 -19.51 -18.87 46.46
N ALA A 22 -19.61 -18.19 47.59
CA ALA A 22 -20.29 -18.71 48.79
C ALA A 22 -21.81 -18.71 48.68
N ASN A 23 -22.43 -17.75 47.97
CA ASN A 23 -23.88 -17.49 47.99
C ASN A 23 -24.68 -17.95 46.74
N GLY A 24 -24.05 -18.47 45.72
CA GLY A 24 -24.75 -19.14 44.59
C GLY A 24 -25.45 -18.25 43.56
N THR A 25 -25.21 -16.93 43.53
CA THR A 25 -25.87 -15.95 42.63
C THR A 25 -25.20 -15.75 41.24
N TRP A 26 -24.54 -16.77 40.74
CA TRP A 26 -23.70 -16.71 39.54
C TRP A 26 -24.43 -16.51 38.21
N ASN A 27 -25.70 -16.89 38.09
CA ASN A 27 -26.35 -16.92 36.77
C ASN A 27 -26.56 -15.55 36.13
N SER A 28 -26.82 -14.51 36.91
CA SER A 28 -26.98 -13.14 36.40
C SER A 28 -25.63 -12.44 36.09
N VAL A 29 -24.57 -12.86 36.77
CA VAL A 29 -23.19 -12.42 36.48
C VAL A 29 -22.66 -13.11 35.22
N LYS A 30 -23.10 -14.36 34.97
CA LYS A 30 -22.71 -15.20 33.84
C LYS A 30 -23.14 -14.64 32.49
N ASP A 31 -24.41 -14.26 32.35
CA ASP A 31 -24.96 -13.75 31.10
C ASP A 31 -24.30 -12.42 30.69
N TRP A 32 -23.93 -11.67 31.67
CA TRP A 32 -23.35 -10.37 31.51
C TRP A 32 -21.84 -10.36 31.16
N PHE A 33 -21.03 -11.25 31.74
CA PHE A 33 -19.66 -11.47 31.31
C PHE A 33 -19.60 -12.15 29.93
N GLY A 34 -20.63 -12.90 29.50
CA GLY A 34 -20.74 -13.55 28.19
C GLY A 34 -20.72 -12.53 27.04
N ASP A 35 -21.42 -11.42 27.18
CA ASP A 35 -21.52 -10.39 26.16
C ASP A 35 -20.21 -9.57 25.96
N ILE A 36 -19.36 -9.50 26.96
CA ILE A 36 -18.06 -8.80 26.88
C ILE A 36 -16.99 -9.66 26.21
N GLY A 37 -16.96 -10.97 26.53
CA GLY A 37 -15.91 -11.90 26.02
C GLY A 37 -15.99 -12.13 24.52
N LEU A 38 -17.19 -12.21 23.96
CA LEU A 38 -17.40 -12.51 22.55
C LEU A 38 -16.90 -11.44 21.58
N ASN A 39 -16.87 -10.17 21.98
CA ASN A 39 -16.43 -9.07 21.13
C ASN A 39 -14.91 -8.83 21.11
N VAL A 40 -14.21 -9.32 22.10
CA VAL A 40 -12.76 -9.12 22.23
C VAL A 40 -11.97 -10.22 21.50
N GLN A 41 -12.52 -11.44 21.37
CA GLN A 41 -11.82 -12.61 20.83
C GLN A 41 -11.54 -12.57 19.31
N SER A 42 -12.45 -12.05 18.52
CA SER A 42 -12.31 -12.15 17.06
C SER A 42 -11.23 -11.22 16.50
N TRP A 43 -10.70 -10.33 17.30
CA TRP A 43 -10.04 -9.16 16.81
C TRP A 43 -8.56 -8.98 17.16
N LEU A 44 -8.15 -9.47 18.31
CA LEU A 44 -6.80 -9.23 18.84
C LEU A 44 -5.71 -10.16 18.28
N GLY A 45 -5.95 -10.77 17.11
CA GLY A 45 -5.05 -11.76 16.48
C GLY A 45 -3.69 -11.26 16.03
N LEU A 46 -3.44 -9.96 16.08
CA LEU A 46 -2.26 -9.37 15.46
C LEU A 46 -1.26 -8.71 16.42
N LEU A 47 -1.59 -8.56 17.69
CA LEU A 47 -0.76 -7.87 18.68
C LEU A 47 -0.71 -8.63 20.02
N ASP A 48 0.23 -8.32 20.90
CA ASP A 48 0.29 -8.85 22.28
C ASP A 48 -1.01 -8.67 23.09
N ILE A 49 -1.85 -7.74 22.70
CA ILE A 49 -3.23 -7.54 23.13
C ILE A 49 -4.05 -8.85 22.98
N GLN A 50 -3.80 -9.69 21.94
CA GLN A 50 -4.45 -11.00 21.80
C GLN A 50 -4.21 -11.92 22.99
N ARG A 51 -2.99 -11.99 23.49
CA ARG A 51 -2.67 -12.79 24.68
C ARG A 51 -3.43 -12.33 25.90
N TYR A 52 -3.73 -11.04 25.96
CA TYR A 52 -4.54 -10.44 27.01
C TYR A 52 -5.99 -10.78 26.89
N ALA A 53 -6.56 -10.63 25.68
CA ALA A 53 -7.93 -11.00 25.42
C ALA A 53 -8.15 -12.49 25.62
N ASP A 54 -7.23 -13.34 25.13
CA ASP A 54 -7.29 -14.78 25.32
C ASP A 54 -7.20 -15.15 26.81
N ARG A 55 -6.44 -14.41 27.59
CA ARG A 55 -6.34 -14.61 29.03
C ARG A 55 -7.57 -14.07 29.75
N ILE A 56 -8.04 -12.86 29.43
CA ILE A 56 -9.29 -12.31 29.98
C ILE A 56 -10.44 -13.26 29.65
N ASP A 57 -10.50 -13.80 28.44
CA ASP A 57 -11.54 -14.73 28.02
C ASP A 57 -11.40 -16.11 28.71
N LEU A 58 -10.17 -16.59 28.89
CA LEU A 58 -9.90 -17.80 29.67
C LEU A 58 -10.31 -17.63 31.13
N TYR A 59 -10.03 -16.49 31.73
CA TYR A 59 -10.41 -16.18 33.10
C TYR A 59 -11.91 -15.93 33.21
N HIS A 60 -12.49 -15.27 32.21
CA HIS A 60 -13.92 -15.11 32.09
C HIS A 60 -14.64 -16.48 32.06
N LYS A 61 -14.18 -17.44 31.25
CA LYS A 61 -14.69 -18.82 31.27
C LYS A 61 -14.49 -19.48 32.62
N LYS A 62 -13.35 -19.30 33.26
CA LYS A 62 -13.05 -19.86 34.56
C LYS A 62 -13.86 -19.22 35.68
N ILE A 63 -14.11 -17.90 35.63
CA ILE A 63 -15.01 -17.21 36.57
C ILE A 63 -16.46 -17.67 36.39
N LEU A 64 -16.86 -18.01 35.16
CA LEU A 64 -18.21 -18.55 34.88
C LEU A 64 -18.37 -20.03 35.24
N ASP A 65 -17.31 -20.83 35.14
CA ASP A 65 -17.31 -22.22 35.58
C ASP A 65 -17.04 -22.29 37.11
N LYS A 66 -18.12 -22.38 37.84
CA LYS A 66 -18.20 -22.34 39.32
C LYS A 66 -17.10 -23.06 40.08
N ASN A 67 -16.35 -23.94 39.45
CA ASN A 67 -15.46 -24.84 40.14
C ASN A 67 -13.98 -24.40 40.18
N ASP A 68 -13.60 -23.35 39.42
CA ASP A 68 -12.17 -23.05 39.22
C ASP A 68 -11.72 -21.62 39.49
N THR A 69 -12.60 -20.74 40.00
CA THR A 69 -12.20 -19.36 40.27
C THR A 69 -11.52 -19.25 41.61
N THR A 70 -10.23 -19.20 41.60
CA THR A 70 -9.42 -19.00 42.81
C THR A 70 -8.97 -17.54 42.90
N ARG A 71 -8.67 -17.11 44.13
CA ARG A 71 -8.05 -15.81 44.42
C ARG A 71 -6.77 -15.61 43.61
N GLU A 72 -5.98 -16.66 43.42
CA GLU A 72 -4.74 -16.67 42.65
C GLU A 72 -4.96 -16.30 41.17
N GLN A 73 -6.06 -16.75 40.59
CA GLN A 73 -6.38 -16.43 39.19
C GLN A 73 -6.74 -14.96 38.99
N ILE A 74 -7.42 -14.35 39.93
CA ILE A 74 -7.70 -12.91 39.92
C ILE A 74 -6.38 -12.13 40.10
N GLU A 75 -5.52 -12.57 41.00
CA GLU A 75 -4.20 -11.95 41.15
C GLU A 75 -3.34 -12.07 39.90
N GLU A 76 -3.44 -13.19 39.18
CA GLU A 76 -2.77 -13.38 37.92
C GLU A 76 -3.34 -12.44 36.81
N ILE A 77 -4.68 -12.24 36.76
CA ILE A 77 -5.30 -11.24 35.84
C ILE A 77 -4.71 -9.87 36.11
N PHE A 78 -4.70 -9.41 37.34
CA PHE A 78 -4.19 -8.11 37.74
C PHE A 78 -2.68 -7.97 37.45
N SER A 79 -1.90 -8.99 37.70
CA SER A 79 -0.47 -9.00 37.38
C SER A 79 -0.23 -8.90 35.86
N ASN A 80 -1.05 -9.55 35.08
CA ASN A 80 -0.98 -9.50 33.62
C ASN A 80 -1.45 -8.16 33.07
N VAL A 81 -2.49 -7.54 33.64
CA VAL A 81 -2.94 -6.19 33.30
C VAL A 81 -1.87 -5.15 33.65
N GLN A 82 -1.16 -5.31 34.77
CA GLN A 82 -0.03 -4.44 35.11
C GLN A 82 1.19 -4.60 34.18
N ALA A 83 1.33 -5.77 33.55
CA ALA A 83 2.38 -6.06 32.57
C ALA A 83 2.00 -5.63 31.15
N VAL A 84 0.78 -5.13 30.90
CA VAL A 84 0.43 -4.48 29.61
C VAL A 84 1.25 -3.21 29.49
N ASP A 85 2.15 -3.30 28.57
CA ASP A 85 3.08 -2.24 28.30
C ASP A 85 2.36 -1.00 27.77
N THR A 86 2.71 0.14 28.35
CA THR A 86 2.29 1.47 27.93
C THR A 86 2.66 1.79 26.48
N ARG A 87 3.35 0.88 25.78
CA ARG A 87 3.79 0.98 24.39
C ARG A 87 2.66 1.15 23.37
N TYR A 88 1.44 0.72 23.69
CA TYR A 88 0.28 0.86 22.79
C TYR A 88 -0.46 2.21 22.93
N ILE A 89 0.07 3.11 23.72
CA ILE A 89 -0.58 4.38 24.09
C ILE A 89 -0.53 5.43 22.97
N SER A 90 0.28 5.25 21.93
CA SER A 90 0.65 6.33 21.02
C SER A 90 0.26 6.15 19.54
N ILE A 91 -0.53 5.14 19.19
CA ILE A 91 -0.79 4.83 17.79
C ILE A 91 -1.59 5.93 17.05
N THR A 92 -2.38 6.74 17.73
CA THR A 92 -3.29 7.71 17.08
C THR A 92 -3.25 9.14 17.60
N GLY A 93 -2.34 9.47 18.50
CA GLY A 93 -2.15 10.87 18.98
C GLY A 93 -3.29 11.50 19.79
N SER A 94 -4.47 10.87 19.93
CA SER A 94 -5.59 11.44 20.70
C SER A 94 -6.56 10.47 21.36
N GLN A 95 -6.54 9.17 21.04
CA GLN A 95 -7.36 8.19 21.77
C GLN A 95 -6.68 6.83 21.77
N THR A 96 -6.38 6.34 22.92
CA THR A 96 -5.65 5.11 23.19
C THR A 96 -6.54 4.11 23.86
N VAL A 97 -6.68 2.93 23.25
CA VAL A 97 -7.04 1.75 24.02
C VAL A 97 -5.77 1.23 24.63
N CYS A 98 -5.67 1.40 25.88
CA CYS A 98 -4.55 0.88 26.61
C CYS A 98 -5.07 0.03 27.75
N GLY A 99 -4.17 -0.64 28.39
CA GLY A 99 -4.45 -1.22 29.69
C GLY A 99 -5.11 -0.25 30.67
N SER A 100 -5.05 1.08 30.45
CA SER A 100 -5.78 2.07 31.26
C SER A 100 -7.29 1.96 31.12
N ASP A 101 -7.85 1.60 29.96
CA ASP A 101 -9.30 1.46 29.80
C ASP A 101 -9.79 0.16 30.41
N ILE A 102 -9.00 -0.91 30.31
CA ILE A 102 -9.25 -2.17 31.03
C ILE A 102 -9.10 -1.95 32.54
N ILE A 103 -8.09 -1.20 32.98
CA ILE A 103 -7.87 -0.85 34.39
C ILE A 103 -9.02 0.01 34.90
N LYS A 104 -9.48 1.00 34.10
CA LYS A 104 -10.63 1.81 34.43
C LYS A 104 -11.88 0.95 34.56
N LEU A 105 -12.15 0.05 33.61
CA LEU A 105 -13.26 -0.91 33.67
C LEU A 105 -13.21 -1.74 34.97
N ILE A 106 -12.05 -2.29 35.32
CA ILE A 106 -11.89 -3.09 36.54
C ILE A 106 -12.08 -2.22 37.80
N ASN A 107 -11.58 -0.99 37.81
CA ASN A 107 -11.80 -0.05 38.92
C ASN A 107 -13.28 0.36 39.05
N ASP A 108 -13.93 0.62 37.94
CA ASP A 108 -15.34 1.02 37.90
C ASP A 108 -16.23 -0.16 38.33
N LEU A 109 -15.89 -1.39 37.93
CA LEU A 109 -16.50 -2.63 38.44
C LEU A 109 -16.32 -2.80 39.95
N ALA A 110 -15.09 -2.62 40.44
CA ALA A 110 -14.80 -2.71 41.88
C ALA A 110 -15.57 -1.65 42.69
N ASN A 111 -15.85 -0.48 42.09
CA ASN A 111 -16.64 0.58 42.74
C ASN A 111 -18.15 0.33 42.72
N THR A 112 -18.65 -0.64 41.95
CA THR A 112 -20.06 -1.04 41.98
C THR A 112 -20.38 -2.00 43.14
N ILE A 113 -19.37 -2.48 43.83
CA ILE A 113 -19.49 -3.35 44.99
C ILE A 113 -19.75 -2.47 46.22
N ASP A 114 -20.83 -2.74 46.98
CA ASP A 114 -21.13 -2.04 48.23
C ASP A 114 -20.02 -2.30 49.26
N PRO A 115 -19.33 -1.28 49.77
CA PRO A 115 -18.26 -1.45 50.75
C PRO A 115 -18.75 -1.96 52.11
N ASN A 116 -20.08 -1.96 52.39
CA ASN A 116 -20.63 -2.29 53.69
C ASN A 116 -21.48 -3.59 53.74
N GLY A 117 -21.80 -4.20 52.59
CA GLY A 117 -22.75 -5.32 52.59
C GLY A 117 -22.54 -6.41 51.56
N GLY A 118 -21.52 -6.37 50.76
CA GLY A 118 -21.22 -7.43 49.79
C GLY A 118 -22.23 -7.59 48.64
N ASN A 119 -23.23 -6.72 48.52
CA ASN A 119 -24.18 -6.73 47.44
C ASN A 119 -23.68 -5.89 46.27
N MET A 120 -23.71 -6.45 45.09
CA MET A 120 -23.39 -5.77 43.85
C MET A 120 -24.63 -5.03 43.32
N ASP A 121 -24.50 -3.74 43.03
CA ASP A 121 -25.53 -2.99 42.29
C ASP A 121 -25.45 -3.34 40.82
N MET A 122 -26.28 -4.33 40.42
CA MET A 122 -26.34 -4.83 39.04
C MET A 122 -26.76 -3.78 38.02
N GLY A 123 -27.58 -2.80 38.40
CA GLY A 123 -28.00 -1.71 37.52
C GLY A 123 -26.87 -0.74 37.22
N LYS A 124 -26.14 -0.39 38.26
CA LYS A 124 -24.98 0.50 38.18
C LYS A 124 -23.83 -0.15 37.44
N MET A 125 -23.59 -1.43 37.69
CA MET A 125 -22.63 -2.26 37.01
C MET A 125 -22.91 -2.36 35.51
N LYS A 126 -24.16 -2.61 35.11
CA LYS A 126 -24.55 -2.64 33.71
C LYS A 126 -24.30 -1.30 33.01
N GLY A 127 -24.63 -0.17 33.63
CA GLY A 127 -24.40 1.16 33.07
C GLY A 127 -22.93 1.50 32.85
N VAL A 128 -22.05 1.10 33.80
CA VAL A 128 -20.60 1.28 33.68
C VAL A 128 -20.06 0.49 32.48
N LEU A 129 -20.53 -0.71 32.30
CA LEU A 129 -20.03 -1.59 31.26
C LEU A 129 -20.54 -1.26 29.87
N ASP A 130 -21.79 -0.86 29.73
CA ASP A 130 -22.31 -0.43 28.44
C ASP A 130 -21.47 0.76 27.91
N ALA A 131 -21.08 1.68 28.80
CA ALA A 131 -20.19 2.78 28.44
C ALA A 131 -18.75 2.33 28.11
N ASP A 132 -18.21 1.39 28.87
CA ASP A 132 -16.84 0.91 28.66
C ASP A 132 -16.75 -0.07 27.47
N VAL A 133 -17.79 -0.85 27.18
CA VAL A 133 -17.89 -1.67 25.96
C VAL A 133 -17.91 -0.77 24.73
N GLU A 134 -18.61 0.36 24.76
CA GLU A 134 -18.61 1.32 23.64
C GLU A 134 -17.24 1.98 23.47
N ASN A 135 -16.59 2.37 24.55
CA ASN A 135 -15.21 2.89 24.52
C ASN A 135 -14.23 1.86 23.96
N ILE A 136 -14.35 0.58 24.34
CA ILE A 136 -13.53 -0.51 23.81
C ILE A 136 -13.82 -0.73 22.32
N ARG A 137 -15.08 -0.65 21.87
CA ARG A 137 -15.45 -0.76 20.44
C ARG A 137 -14.86 0.36 19.60
N ASN A 138 -14.96 1.61 20.07
CA ASN A 138 -14.41 2.77 19.37
C ASN A 138 -12.90 2.70 19.27
N ALA A 139 -12.30 2.29 20.32
CA ALA A 139 -10.88 2.08 20.42
C ALA A 139 -10.42 0.93 19.51
N LYS A 140 -11.17 -0.18 19.45
CA LYS A 140 -10.97 -1.28 18.50
C LYS A 140 -10.98 -0.76 17.06
N ALA A 141 -12.01 -0.01 16.68
CA ALA A 141 -12.13 0.54 15.33
C ALA A 141 -10.91 1.43 14.97
N THR A 142 -10.41 2.21 15.92
CA THR A 142 -9.23 3.05 15.70
C THR A 142 -7.96 2.23 15.47
N VAL A 143 -7.76 1.16 16.24
CA VAL A 143 -6.60 0.26 16.05
C VAL A 143 -6.73 -0.53 14.74
N GLU A 144 -7.92 -1.01 14.39
CA GLU A 144 -8.17 -1.65 13.09
C GLU A 144 -7.80 -0.73 11.93
N LYS A 145 -8.27 0.51 11.94
CA LYS A 145 -7.92 1.51 10.93
C LYS A 145 -6.40 1.73 10.83
N THR A 146 -5.71 1.85 11.96
CA THR A 146 -4.24 2.02 11.96
C THR A 146 -3.53 0.78 11.40
N ILE A 147 -4.03 -0.42 11.72
CA ILE A 147 -3.49 -1.66 11.19
C ILE A 147 -3.71 -1.74 9.68
N GLU A 148 -4.91 -1.42 9.19
CA GLU A 148 -5.23 -1.42 7.77
C GLU A 148 -4.36 -0.44 6.98
N GLU A 149 -4.15 0.77 7.50
CA GLU A 149 -3.26 1.78 6.88
C GLU A 149 -1.82 1.30 6.70
N LYS A 150 -1.35 0.36 7.52
CA LYS A 150 0.06 -0.07 7.53
C LYS A 150 0.28 -1.50 7.07
N MET A 151 -0.72 -2.36 7.19
CA MET A 151 -0.60 -3.76 6.83
C MET A 151 -0.94 -4.06 5.38
N LEU A 152 -1.79 -3.20 4.78
CA LEU A 152 -2.33 -3.40 3.45
C LEU A 152 -1.58 -2.50 2.50
N GLY A 153 -0.72 -2.81 1.71
CA GLY A 153 -0.05 -1.97 0.72
C GLY A 153 1.35 -2.42 0.41
N THR A 154 1.77 -2.11 -0.80
CA THR A 154 3.09 -2.46 -1.31
C THR A 154 4.15 -1.50 -0.80
N GLU A 155 3.80 -0.24 -0.61
CA GLU A 155 4.71 0.85 -0.26
C GLU A 155 4.20 1.70 0.91
N ALA A 156 3.79 1.06 2.01
CA ALA A 156 3.41 1.81 3.19
C ALA A 156 4.59 2.67 3.67
N GLU A 157 4.39 3.99 3.73
CA GLU A 157 5.45 4.96 4.07
C GLU A 157 6.20 4.61 5.36
N GLY A 158 7.52 4.56 5.27
CA GLY A 158 8.40 4.19 6.38
C GLY A 158 8.51 2.70 6.67
N CYS A 159 7.77 1.82 5.98
CA CYS A 159 7.95 0.37 6.05
C CYS A 159 9.07 -0.08 5.11
N MET A 160 9.69 -1.23 5.42
CA MET A 160 10.67 -1.86 4.55
C MET A 160 10.14 -3.19 4.05
N ASN A 161 10.45 -3.51 2.80
CA ASN A 161 10.11 -4.78 2.16
C ASN A 161 11.39 -5.59 1.89
N SER A 162 11.27 -6.92 1.89
CA SER A 162 12.31 -7.82 1.36
C SER A 162 12.32 -7.80 -0.18
N GLU A 163 13.32 -8.41 -0.82
CA GLU A 163 13.43 -8.50 -2.30
C GLU A 163 12.20 -9.15 -2.96
N ASP A 164 11.65 -10.23 -2.38
CA ASP A 164 10.35 -10.78 -2.75
C ASP A 164 9.33 -10.28 -1.72
N PRO A 165 8.45 -9.33 -2.06
CA PRO A 165 7.98 -8.33 -1.13
C PRO A 165 7.19 -8.92 0.04
N VAL A 166 7.90 -9.05 1.16
CA VAL A 166 7.32 -9.20 2.49
C VAL A 166 7.56 -7.90 3.23
N ASN A 167 6.49 -7.26 3.67
CA ASN A 167 6.60 -6.13 4.59
C ASN A 167 7.21 -6.62 5.90
N LEU A 168 8.42 -6.19 6.21
CA LEU A 168 9.21 -6.71 7.33
C LEU A 168 8.55 -6.45 8.68
N SER A 169 7.92 -5.29 8.86
CA SER A 169 7.28 -4.94 10.14
C SER A 169 6.00 -5.73 10.40
N THR A 170 5.24 -6.07 9.36
CA THR A 170 3.91 -6.68 9.48
C THR A 170 3.89 -8.16 9.09
N GLY A 171 4.91 -8.63 8.36
CA GLY A 171 4.96 -9.98 7.79
C GLY A 171 3.98 -10.21 6.65
N ASN A 172 3.45 -9.14 6.06
CA ASN A 172 2.52 -9.20 4.95
C ASN A 172 3.25 -9.61 3.68
N PHE A 173 2.82 -10.71 3.03
CA PHE A 173 3.26 -11.06 1.69
C PHE A 173 2.43 -10.32 0.67
N ILE A 174 3.11 -9.60 -0.20
CA ILE A 174 2.55 -8.83 -1.29
C ILE A 174 3.03 -9.46 -2.59
N TYR A 175 2.15 -9.63 -3.56
CA TYR A 175 2.51 -10.10 -4.89
C TYR A 175 1.74 -9.29 -5.91
N GLU A 176 2.44 -8.78 -6.91
CA GLU A 176 1.85 -7.99 -7.97
C GLU A 176 2.24 -8.51 -9.35
N HIS A 177 1.37 -8.27 -10.33
CA HIS A 177 1.65 -8.63 -11.71
C HIS A 177 0.83 -7.78 -12.69
N GLU A 178 1.51 -7.18 -13.68
CA GLU A 178 0.89 -6.53 -14.82
C GLU A 178 0.62 -7.57 -15.91
N ASP A 179 -0.65 -7.88 -16.17
CA ASP A 179 -1.05 -8.93 -17.11
C ASP A 179 -1.36 -8.40 -18.50
N LEU A 180 -1.76 -7.13 -18.63
CA LEU A 180 -2.12 -6.49 -19.89
C LEU A 180 -1.81 -5.01 -19.82
N LYS A 181 -1.19 -4.50 -20.87
CA LYS A 181 -0.83 -3.08 -21.01
C LYS A 181 -1.18 -2.56 -22.40
N VAL A 182 -1.74 -1.38 -22.46
CA VAL A 182 -1.88 -0.57 -23.67
C VAL A 182 -1.03 0.68 -23.46
N ALA A 183 0.00 0.85 -24.27
CA ALA A 183 0.87 2.02 -24.21
C ALA A 183 0.09 3.29 -24.64
N GLY A 184 0.65 4.45 -24.41
CA GLY A 184 0.08 5.74 -24.76
C GLY A 184 0.45 6.79 -23.72
N GLU A 185 0.02 8.01 -23.95
CA GLU A 185 0.28 9.13 -23.05
C GLU A 185 -0.31 8.90 -21.65
N ILE A 186 -1.53 8.35 -21.61
CA ILE A 186 -2.15 7.82 -20.38
C ILE A 186 -2.30 6.32 -20.58
N PRO A 187 -1.37 5.52 -20.06
CA PRO A 187 -1.38 4.09 -20.29
C PRO A 187 -2.54 3.43 -19.56
N LEU A 188 -3.16 2.46 -20.22
CA LEU A 188 -4.09 1.52 -19.57
C LEU A 188 -3.36 0.25 -19.21
N SER A 189 -3.61 -0.27 -18.02
CA SER A 189 -3.08 -1.58 -17.62
C SER A 189 -4.12 -2.37 -16.83
N PHE A 190 -3.98 -3.68 -16.86
CA PHE A 190 -4.61 -4.58 -15.90
C PHE A 190 -3.52 -5.16 -15.01
N HIS A 191 -3.44 -4.62 -13.81
CA HIS A 191 -2.45 -4.95 -12.79
C HIS A 191 -3.16 -5.55 -11.58
N ARG A 192 -2.69 -6.69 -11.10
CA ARG A 192 -3.24 -7.40 -9.94
C ARG A 192 -2.31 -7.28 -8.76
N TYR A 193 -2.92 -7.10 -7.60
CA TYR A 193 -2.25 -7.06 -6.30
C TYR A 193 -2.80 -8.14 -5.40
N TYR A 194 -1.94 -8.95 -4.83
CA TYR A 194 -2.26 -9.86 -3.74
C TYR A 194 -1.72 -9.33 -2.44
N ASN A 195 -2.51 -9.43 -1.39
CA ASN A 195 -2.16 -8.96 -0.07
C ASN A 195 -2.57 -10.01 0.97
N SER A 196 -1.58 -10.71 1.57
CA SER A 196 -1.87 -11.82 2.48
C SER A 196 -2.61 -11.41 3.76
N LYS A 197 -2.56 -10.13 4.12
CA LYS A 197 -3.27 -9.57 5.28
C LYS A 197 -4.68 -9.09 4.96
N ASP A 198 -5.01 -8.88 3.69
CA ASP A 198 -6.37 -8.51 3.31
C ASP A 198 -7.31 -9.71 3.52
N SER A 199 -8.39 -9.50 4.26
CA SER A 199 -9.40 -10.54 4.52
C SER A 199 -10.60 -10.45 3.57
N ARG A 200 -10.66 -9.40 2.75
CA ARG A 200 -11.81 -9.12 1.87
C ARG A 200 -11.83 -10.06 0.67
N THR A 201 -13.04 -10.36 0.21
CA THR A 201 -13.29 -11.09 -1.04
C THR A 201 -13.87 -10.12 -2.05
N GLY A 202 -13.12 -9.84 -3.10
CA GLY A 202 -13.50 -8.95 -4.19
C GLY A 202 -13.78 -9.69 -5.50
N VAL A 203 -13.83 -8.95 -6.62
CA VAL A 203 -14.06 -9.52 -7.96
C VAL A 203 -12.90 -10.44 -8.43
N LEU A 204 -11.72 -10.32 -7.84
CA LEU A 204 -10.58 -11.21 -8.09
C LEU A 204 -10.47 -12.35 -7.07
N GLY A 205 -11.49 -12.53 -6.22
CA GLY A 205 -11.46 -13.48 -5.11
C GLY A 205 -10.83 -12.88 -3.85
N ARG A 206 -10.47 -13.75 -2.93
CA ARG A 206 -9.95 -13.35 -1.62
C ARG A 206 -8.52 -12.84 -1.70
N CYS A 207 -8.22 -11.74 -1.00
CA CYS A 207 -6.90 -11.13 -0.88
C CYS A 207 -6.34 -10.54 -2.19
N PHE A 208 -7.13 -10.50 -3.29
CA PHE A 208 -6.72 -9.90 -4.55
C PHE A 208 -7.54 -8.68 -4.91
N LEU A 209 -6.84 -7.67 -5.42
CA LEU A 209 -7.41 -6.45 -6.03
C LEU A 209 -6.77 -6.20 -7.40
N HIS A 210 -7.34 -5.27 -8.17
CA HIS A 210 -6.71 -4.76 -9.38
C HIS A 210 -6.63 -3.23 -9.34
N ASN A 211 -5.76 -2.67 -10.16
CA ASN A 211 -5.41 -1.25 -10.18
C ASN A 211 -6.57 -0.24 -10.32
N TYR A 212 -7.74 -0.68 -10.77
CA TYR A 212 -8.94 0.17 -10.88
C TYR A 212 -10.01 -0.14 -9.83
N GLN A 213 -9.63 -0.77 -8.71
CA GLN A 213 -10.51 -0.96 -7.55
C GLN A 213 -10.30 0.09 -6.45
N ILE A 214 -9.81 1.28 -6.82
CA ILE A 214 -9.73 2.43 -5.91
C ILE A 214 -11.15 2.86 -5.56
N ALA A 215 -11.44 3.05 -4.27
CA ALA A 215 -12.77 3.39 -3.80
C ALA A 215 -12.73 4.20 -2.51
N LEU A 216 -13.79 4.96 -2.25
CA LEU A 216 -13.98 5.63 -0.96
C LEU A 216 -14.87 4.78 -0.06
N GLU A 217 -14.48 4.63 1.19
CA GLU A 217 -15.22 3.93 2.24
C GLU A 217 -15.63 4.96 3.30
N LYS A 218 -16.95 5.20 3.40
CA LYS A 218 -17.48 6.17 4.37
C LYS A 218 -17.70 5.48 5.71
N GLU A 219 -17.07 6.02 6.73
CA GLU A 219 -17.16 5.51 8.09
C GLU A 219 -18.31 6.20 8.87
N ALA A 220 -18.84 5.48 9.86
CA ALA A 220 -19.94 6.01 10.69
C ALA A 220 -19.54 7.25 11.50
N ASP A 221 -18.27 7.44 11.81
CA ASP A 221 -17.73 8.60 12.51
C ASP A 221 -17.49 9.83 11.61
N GLY A 222 -17.83 9.72 10.32
CA GLY A 222 -17.63 10.77 9.33
C GLY A 222 -16.23 10.79 8.70
N THR A 223 -15.36 9.86 9.05
CA THR A 223 -14.08 9.62 8.38
C THR A 223 -14.31 9.02 7.00
N ILE A 224 -13.45 9.32 6.03
CA ILE A 224 -13.44 8.67 4.73
C ILE A 224 -12.12 7.91 4.57
N GLY A 225 -12.23 6.59 4.35
CA GLY A 225 -11.10 5.76 3.92
C GLY A 225 -10.96 5.81 2.40
N VAL A 226 -9.79 6.15 1.90
CA VAL A 226 -9.42 5.99 0.49
C VAL A 226 -8.69 4.68 0.36
N ARG A 227 -9.35 3.68 -0.20
CA ARG A 227 -8.72 2.40 -0.52
C ARG A 227 -8.01 2.51 -1.85
N LEU A 228 -6.71 2.29 -1.84
CA LEU A 228 -5.84 2.30 -3.02
C LEU A 228 -5.87 0.96 -3.77
N ALA A 229 -5.25 0.95 -4.94
CA ALA A 229 -5.23 -0.21 -5.84
C ALA A 229 -4.58 -1.47 -5.24
N ASP A 230 -3.59 -1.30 -4.37
CA ASP A 230 -2.86 -2.37 -3.69
C ASP A 230 -3.52 -2.82 -2.37
N GLY A 231 -4.68 -2.25 -2.05
CA GLY A 231 -5.45 -2.54 -0.84
C GLY A 231 -5.13 -1.65 0.36
N GLN A 232 -4.11 -0.80 0.30
CA GLN A 232 -3.85 0.19 1.34
C GLN A 232 -5.05 1.13 1.51
N ILE A 233 -5.33 1.51 2.75
CA ILE A 233 -6.38 2.48 3.06
C ILE A 233 -5.75 3.68 3.75
N ASN A 234 -6.01 4.88 3.22
CA ASN A 234 -5.65 6.13 3.84
C ASN A 234 -6.90 6.78 4.41
N TYR A 235 -6.95 6.97 5.74
CA TYR A 235 -8.09 7.60 6.40
C TYR A 235 -7.96 9.12 6.43
N HIS A 236 -9.07 9.80 6.12
CA HIS A 236 -9.16 11.24 6.01
C HIS A 236 -10.20 11.79 6.99
N ASP A 237 -9.81 12.79 7.78
CA ASP A 237 -10.68 13.49 8.72
C ASP A 237 -11.23 14.77 8.10
N LYS A 238 -12.52 15.05 8.31
CA LYS A 238 -13.17 16.27 7.80
C LYS A 238 -12.61 17.53 8.49
N LYS A 239 -12.14 18.47 7.69
CA LYS A 239 -11.71 19.81 8.12
C LYS A 239 -12.33 20.88 7.22
N GLY A 240 -13.45 21.46 7.65
CA GLY A 240 -14.19 22.40 6.83
C GLY A 240 -14.84 21.74 5.63
N GLN A 241 -14.46 22.14 4.41
CA GLN A 241 -14.95 21.57 3.15
C GLN A 241 -14.02 20.48 2.56
N GLU A 242 -12.92 20.18 3.23
CA GLU A 242 -11.94 19.20 2.78
C GLU A 242 -11.80 18.07 3.81
N TYR A 243 -11.29 16.92 3.36
CA TYR A 243 -10.90 15.82 4.21
C TYR A 243 -9.39 15.64 4.10
N ILE A 244 -8.70 15.69 5.22
CA ILE A 244 -7.23 15.66 5.29
C ILE A 244 -6.77 14.29 5.75
N ALA A 245 -5.85 13.70 4.99
CA ALA A 245 -5.27 12.40 5.32
C ALA A 245 -4.55 12.44 6.68
N ARG A 246 -4.75 11.37 7.49
CA ARG A 246 -4.12 11.23 8.81
C ARG A 246 -2.61 11.02 8.70
N ASN A 247 -2.20 10.13 7.82
CA ASN A 247 -0.85 9.55 7.77
C ASN A 247 0.01 10.04 6.61
N THR A 248 -0.54 10.81 5.68
CA THR A 248 0.21 11.44 4.60
C THR A 248 -0.13 12.92 4.47
N ALA A 249 0.80 13.69 3.93
CA ALA A 249 0.56 15.09 3.56
C ALA A 249 0.38 15.24 2.03
N LEU A 250 0.47 14.13 1.27
CA LEU A 250 0.53 14.14 -0.18
C LEU A 250 -0.84 14.11 -0.86
N GLU A 251 -1.93 13.96 -0.10
CA GLU A 251 -3.27 13.87 -0.66
C GLU A 251 -4.33 14.47 0.27
N PHE A 252 -5.43 14.91 -0.32
CA PHE A 252 -6.64 15.32 0.39
C PHE A 252 -7.87 15.15 -0.49
N LEU A 253 -9.06 15.00 0.13
CA LEU A 253 -10.32 14.90 -0.57
C LEU A 253 -11.07 16.24 -0.53
N LYS A 254 -11.65 16.61 -1.67
CA LYS A 254 -12.65 17.69 -1.79
C LYS A 254 -14.03 17.09 -1.99
N GLU A 255 -14.99 17.54 -1.22
CA GLU A 255 -16.40 17.23 -1.42
C GLU A 255 -16.99 18.17 -2.49
N THR A 256 -17.76 17.65 -3.43
CA THR A 256 -18.42 18.39 -4.50
C THR A 256 -19.90 17.99 -4.59
N GLU A 257 -20.70 18.72 -5.37
CA GLU A 257 -22.11 18.36 -5.59
C GLU A 257 -22.28 16.98 -6.26
N GLN A 258 -21.29 16.54 -7.04
CA GLN A 258 -21.34 15.29 -7.81
C GLN A 258 -20.68 14.11 -7.07
N GLY A 259 -19.95 14.36 -5.99
CA GLY A 259 -19.21 13.34 -5.23
C GLY A 259 -17.94 13.91 -4.63
N TYR A 260 -16.81 13.24 -4.86
CA TYR A 260 -15.53 13.59 -4.25
C TYR A 260 -14.42 13.66 -5.28
N ILE A 261 -13.41 14.47 -5.01
CA ILE A 261 -12.16 14.52 -5.79
C ILE A 261 -11.00 14.28 -4.83
N LEU A 262 -10.26 13.20 -5.04
CA LEU A 262 -8.96 12.97 -4.41
C LEU A 262 -7.92 13.77 -5.19
N VAL A 263 -7.30 14.72 -4.50
CA VAL A 263 -6.29 15.61 -5.07
C VAL A 263 -4.92 15.17 -4.62
N HIS A 264 -4.05 14.89 -5.58
CA HIS A 264 -2.62 14.70 -5.37
C HIS A 264 -1.90 15.90 -5.97
N PRO A 265 -1.42 16.86 -5.16
CA PRO A 265 -0.77 18.06 -5.67
C PRO A 265 0.37 17.75 -6.65
N GLY A 266 0.31 18.34 -7.85
CA GLY A 266 1.30 18.11 -8.91
C GLY A 266 1.19 16.77 -9.64
N GLN A 267 0.23 15.93 -9.34
CA GLN A 267 -0.01 14.62 -9.94
C GLN A 267 -1.41 14.54 -10.57
N GLU A 268 -1.94 13.32 -10.66
CA GLU A 268 -3.28 13.03 -11.18
C GLU A 268 -4.35 13.23 -10.10
N ASN A 269 -5.52 13.68 -10.49
CA ASN A 269 -6.71 13.74 -9.64
C ASN A 269 -7.62 12.55 -9.93
N ILE A 270 -8.36 12.09 -8.90
CA ILE A 270 -9.33 11.00 -9.03
C ILE A 270 -10.70 11.50 -8.59
N SER A 271 -11.68 11.43 -9.47
CA SER A 271 -13.06 11.78 -9.17
C SER A 271 -13.89 10.55 -8.82
N PHE A 272 -14.76 10.69 -7.82
CA PHE A 272 -15.65 9.64 -7.33
C PHE A 272 -17.10 10.15 -7.31
N ASP A 273 -18.05 9.22 -7.45
CA ASP A 273 -19.47 9.50 -7.20
C ASP A 273 -19.77 9.65 -5.70
N GLN A 274 -21.06 9.89 -5.38
CA GLN A 274 -21.52 10.00 -4.00
C GLN A 274 -21.39 8.67 -3.22
N GLU A 275 -21.38 7.53 -3.88
CA GLU A 275 -21.21 6.20 -3.30
C GLU A 275 -19.74 5.80 -3.13
N GLY A 276 -18.81 6.64 -3.62
CA GLY A 276 -17.37 6.41 -3.51
C GLY A 276 -16.77 5.57 -4.64
N LYS A 277 -17.48 5.36 -5.75
CA LYS A 277 -16.96 4.69 -6.94
C LYS A 277 -16.15 5.65 -7.79
N MET A 278 -15.01 5.20 -8.28
CA MET A 278 -14.13 5.99 -9.14
C MET A 278 -14.78 6.25 -10.51
N LEU A 279 -14.94 7.51 -10.87
CA LEU A 279 -15.53 7.92 -12.16
C LEU A 279 -14.47 8.26 -13.20
N ARG A 280 -13.42 8.96 -12.79
CA ARG A 280 -12.38 9.43 -13.68
C ARG A 280 -11.07 9.60 -12.93
N LYS A 281 -9.98 9.31 -13.62
CA LYS A 281 -8.61 9.62 -13.21
C LYS A 281 -8.01 10.51 -14.29
N GLU A 282 -7.52 11.71 -13.95
CA GLU A 282 -7.05 12.68 -14.92
C GLU A 282 -5.82 13.45 -14.46
N ASP A 283 -5.01 13.86 -15.44
CA ASP A 283 -3.87 14.73 -15.21
C ASP A 283 -4.28 16.21 -15.10
N ARG A 284 -3.30 17.08 -14.86
CA ARG A 284 -3.50 18.55 -14.76
C ARG A 284 -4.07 19.20 -16.01
N ASN A 285 -3.95 18.57 -17.18
CA ASN A 285 -4.46 19.06 -18.45
C ASN A 285 -5.87 18.53 -18.77
N GLY A 286 -6.47 17.74 -17.87
CA GLY A 286 -7.79 17.14 -17.99
C GLY A 286 -7.82 15.89 -18.86
N ARG A 287 -6.66 15.31 -19.20
CA ARG A 287 -6.58 14.04 -19.94
C ARG A 287 -6.62 12.89 -18.98
N GLY A 288 -7.39 11.85 -19.31
CA GLY A 288 -7.56 10.80 -18.33
C GLY A 288 -8.22 9.53 -18.82
N ILE A 289 -8.60 8.74 -17.84
CA ILE A 289 -9.30 7.47 -17.96
C ILE A 289 -10.68 7.65 -17.34
N SER A 290 -11.73 7.33 -18.06
CA SER A 290 -13.11 7.28 -17.57
C SER A 290 -13.50 5.84 -17.25
N PHE A 291 -14.27 5.64 -16.19
CA PHE A 291 -14.69 4.33 -15.70
C PHE A 291 -16.21 4.17 -15.81
N PHE A 292 -16.63 3.07 -16.41
CA PHE A 292 -18.03 2.75 -16.65
C PHE A 292 -18.39 1.46 -15.91
N TYR A 293 -19.55 1.43 -15.27
CA TYR A 293 -19.99 0.34 -14.41
C TYR A 293 -21.22 -0.38 -14.98
N CYS A 294 -21.37 -1.64 -14.60
CA CYS A 294 -22.60 -2.41 -14.81
C CYS A 294 -23.67 -1.97 -13.78
N GLU A 295 -24.92 -2.39 -13.99
CA GLU A 295 -26.02 -2.10 -13.06
C GLU A 295 -25.77 -2.66 -11.65
N ASP A 296 -25.03 -3.77 -11.53
CA ASP A 296 -24.63 -4.37 -10.26
C ASP A 296 -23.41 -3.70 -9.60
N GLY A 297 -22.95 -2.57 -10.16
CA GLY A 297 -21.84 -1.77 -9.61
C GLY A 297 -20.45 -2.27 -9.92
N LYS A 298 -20.27 -3.34 -10.71
CA LYS A 298 -18.96 -3.82 -11.14
C LYS A 298 -18.42 -3.03 -12.32
N LEU A 299 -17.08 -2.84 -12.38
CA LEU A 299 -16.41 -2.14 -13.48
C LEU A 299 -16.66 -2.86 -14.80
N LYS A 300 -17.26 -2.18 -15.77
CA LYS A 300 -17.54 -2.69 -17.11
C LYS A 300 -16.43 -2.34 -18.10
N LYS A 301 -15.94 -1.10 -18.04
CA LYS A 301 -14.99 -0.55 -19.01
C LYS A 301 -14.14 0.54 -18.36
N ALA A 302 -12.86 0.57 -18.66
CA ALA A 302 -11.96 1.71 -18.46
C ALA A 302 -11.55 2.21 -19.84
N GLU A 303 -11.65 3.53 -20.11
CA GLU A 303 -11.43 4.12 -21.43
C GLU A 303 -10.68 5.43 -21.32
N THR A 304 -9.63 5.59 -22.11
CA THR A 304 -8.90 6.85 -22.26
C THR A 304 -9.61 7.79 -23.21
N ASP A 305 -9.31 9.08 -23.12
CA ASP A 305 -9.91 10.11 -24.00
C ASP A 305 -9.61 9.88 -25.51
N ASN A 306 -8.55 9.14 -25.85
CA ASN A 306 -8.22 8.76 -27.22
C ASN A 306 -8.86 7.43 -27.68
N GLY A 307 -9.75 6.83 -26.87
CA GLY A 307 -10.53 5.64 -27.24
C GLY A 307 -9.87 4.29 -26.94
N SER A 308 -8.63 4.25 -26.45
CA SER A 308 -8.05 3.01 -25.95
C SER A 308 -8.86 2.51 -24.75
N SER A 309 -9.13 1.21 -24.67
CA SER A 309 -9.98 0.71 -23.57
C SER A 309 -9.67 -0.70 -23.12
N LEU A 310 -10.07 -0.98 -21.87
CA LEU A 310 -10.16 -2.31 -21.28
C LEU A 310 -11.60 -2.63 -20.92
N THR A 311 -12.09 -3.80 -21.30
CA THR A 311 -13.44 -4.28 -21.01
C THR A 311 -13.37 -5.47 -20.05
N TYR A 312 -14.24 -5.49 -19.05
CA TYR A 312 -14.26 -6.44 -17.94
C TYR A 312 -15.51 -7.34 -18.04
N CYS A 313 -15.32 -8.65 -17.99
CA CYS A 313 -16.39 -9.64 -18.03
C CYS A 313 -16.33 -10.54 -16.81
N TYR A 314 -17.49 -10.80 -16.21
CA TYR A 314 -17.65 -11.56 -14.97
C TYR A 314 -18.33 -12.91 -15.19
N ASN A 315 -18.07 -13.87 -14.31
CA ASN A 315 -18.79 -15.14 -14.26
C ASN A 315 -20.12 -14.99 -13.47
N GLN A 316 -20.89 -16.07 -13.39
CA GLN A 316 -22.17 -16.07 -12.68
C GLN A 316 -22.05 -15.82 -11.16
N MET A 317 -20.87 -16.07 -10.58
CA MET A 317 -20.57 -15.78 -9.16
C MET A 317 -20.10 -14.32 -8.95
N GLY A 318 -20.04 -13.52 -10.01
CA GLY A 318 -19.59 -12.12 -9.95
C GLY A 318 -18.07 -11.95 -9.92
N GLN A 319 -17.30 -13.01 -10.15
CA GLN A 319 -15.84 -12.94 -10.21
C GLN A 319 -15.39 -12.55 -11.62
N LEU A 320 -14.30 -11.76 -11.71
CA LEU A 320 -13.74 -11.30 -12.97
C LEU A 320 -13.15 -12.47 -13.76
N LYS A 321 -13.83 -12.81 -14.88
CA LYS A 321 -13.45 -13.94 -15.73
C LYS A 321 -12.48 -13.57 -16.85
N LYS A 322 -12.60 -12.35 -17.38
CA LYS A 322 -11.86 -11.93 -18.56
C LYS A 322 -11.69 -10.42 -18.59
N VAL A 323 -10.50 -9.95 -18.95
CA VAL A 323 -10.22 -8.56 -19.33
C VAL A 323 -9.76 -8.56 -20.77
N THR A 324 -10.30 -7.65 -21.59
CA THR A 324 -10.00 -7.56 -23.03
C THR A 324 -9.69 -6.12 -23.40
N ASP A 325 -8.60 -5.86 -24.11
CA ASP A 325 -8.31 -4.54 -24.66
C ASP A 325 -9.07 -4.26 -25.96
N HIS A 326 -9.00 -3.03 -26.44
CA HIS A 326 -9.71 -2.59 -27.67
C HIS A 326 -9.22 -3.28 -28.95
N THR A 327 -8.06 -3.97 -28.94
CA THR A 327 -7.54 -4.75 -30.06
C THR A 327 -7.93 -6.23 -30.00
N GLY A 328 -8.55 -6.67 -28.89
CA GLY A 328 -8.99 -8.05 -28.67
C GLY A 328 -8.04 -8.94 -27.90
N ARG A 329 -6.84 -8.45 -27.47
CA ARG A 329 -5.96 -9.20 -26.58
C ARG A 329 -6.67 -9.38 -25.24
N SER A 330 -6.52 -10.54 -24.62
CA SER A 330 -7.29 -10.89 -23.43
C SER A 330 -6.48 -11.59 -22.38
N VAL A 331 -6.82 -11.32 -21.13
CA VAL A 331 -6.39 -12.04 -19.93
C VAL A 331 -7.58 -12.86 -19.43
N LEU A 332 -7.35 -14.15 -19.14
CA LEU A 332 -8.37 -15.04 -18.60
C LEU A 332 -8.03 -15.41 -17.15
N LEU A 333 -9.06 -15.40 -16.30
CA LEU A 333 -8.94 -15.71 -14.88
C LEU A 333 -9.82 -16.91 -14.52
N GLN A 334 -9.25 -17.86 -13.77
CA GLN A 334 -9.91 -19.08 -13.35
C GLN A 334 -9.87 -19.19 -11.82
N TYR A 335 -10.97 -19.66 -11.24
CA TYR A 335 -11.18 -19.71 -9.80
C TYR A 335 -11.48 -21.12 -9.32
N GLU A 336 -11.15 -21.37 -8.06
CA GLU A 336 -11.63 -22.49 -7.28
C GLU A 336 -12.33 -21.91 -6.06
N GLU A 337 -13.67 -21.98 -6.05
CA GLU A 337 -14.52 -21.23 -5.11
C GLU A 337 -14.21 -19.72 -5.14
N GLU A 338 -13.81 -19.13 -4.01
CA GLU A 338 -13.45 -17.71 -3.88
C GLU A 338 -11.97 -17.40 -4.12
N LYS A 339 -11.18 -18.39 -4.56
CA LYS A 339 -9.72 -18.25 -4.72
C LYS A 339 -9.34 -18.18 -6.19
N LEU A 340 -8.58 -17.16 -6.55
CA LEU A 340 -7.98 -17.06 -7.90
C LEU A 340 -6.94 -18.16 -8.07
N LYS A 341 -7.21 -19.12 -8.93
CA LYS A 341 -6.36 -20.29 -9.13
C LYS A 341 -5.32 -20.12 -10.23
N LYS A 342 -5.76 -19.54 -11.35
CA LYS A 342 -4.91 -19.40 -12.55
C LYS A 342 -5.24 -18.13 -13.30
N VAL A 343 -4.19 -17.51 -13.86
CA VAL A 343 -4.30 -16.42 -14.82
C VAL A 343 -3.56 -16.80 -16.09
N ILE A 344 -4.20 -16.57 -17.24
CA ILE A 344 -3.64 -16.81 -18.56
C ILE A 344 -3.55 -15.44 -19.25
N THR A 345 -2.34 -15.00 -19.55
CA THR A 345 -2.09 -13.70 -20.19
C THR A 345 -2.42 -13.74 -21.69
N ALA A 346 -2.39 -12.59 -22.35
CA ALA A 346 -2.62 -12.47 -23.79
C ALA A 346 -1.62 -13.26 -24.65
N SER A 347 -0.40 -13.50 -24.15
CA SER A 347 0.60 -14.34 -24.81
C SER A 347 0.43 -15.85 -24.56
N GLY A 348 -0.56 -16.24 -23.75
CA GLY A 348 -0.76 -17.63 -23.34
C GLY A 348 0.10 -18.06 -22.15
N ALA A 349 0.86 -17.14 -21.53
CA ALA A 349 1.63 -17.45 -20.33
C ALA A 349 0.70 -17.69 -19.14
N GLU A 350 0.98 -18.72 -18.34
CA GLU A 350 0.14 -19.15 -17.23
C GLU A 350 0.80 -18.84 -15.89
N TYR A 351 0.03 -18.30 -14.95
CA TYR A 351 0.41 -18.11 -13.54
C TYR A 351 -0.56 -18.89 -12.67
N VAL A 352 -0.05 -19.76 -11.79
CA VAL A 352 -0.88 -20.63 -10.95
C VAL A 352 -0.60 -20.35 -9.48
N TYR A 353 -1.67 -20.25 -8.68
CA TYR A 353 -1.62 -19.99 -7.24
C TYR A 353 -2.11 -21.23 -6.48
N ARG A 354 -1.35 -21.63 -5.45
CA ARG A 354 -1.74 -22.67 -4.50
C ARG A 354 -1.92 -22.07 -3.12
N TYR A 355 -2.90 -22.56 -2.40
CA TYR A 355 -3.30 -22.00 -1.11
C TYR A 355 -3.15 -23.04 0.00
N GLY A 356 -2.73 -22.58 1.18
CA GLY A 356 -2.75 -23.39 2.38
C GLY A 356 -4.14 -23.45 3.02
N GLU A 357 -4.26 -24.24 4.08
CA GLU A 357 -5.51 -24.39 4.86
C GLU A 357 -6.02 -23.06 5.42
N ASN A 358 -5.12 -22.11 5.69
CA ASN A 358 -5.44 -20.75 6.16
C ASN A 358 -5.98 -19.84 5.04
N GLY A 359 -6.10 -20.34 3.79
CA GLY A 359 -6.57 -19.59 2.64
C GLY A 359 -5.59 -18.54 2.09
N ARG A 360 -4.31 -18.61 2.48
CA ARG A 360 -3.24 -17.74 1.96
C ARG A 360 -2.43 -18.46 0.89
N ILE A 361 -1.84 -17.68 -0.06
CA ILE A 361 -0.99 -18.24 -1.10
C ILE A 361 0.27 -18.84 -0.46
N THR A 362 0.45 -20.15 -0.65
CA THR A 362 1.65 -20.87 -0.25
C THR A 362 2.62 -21.06 -1.40
N GLU A 363 2.16 -21.08 -2.66
CA GLU A 363 3.03 -21.20 -3.82
C GLU A 363 2.52 -20.34 -4.97
N VAL A 364 3.45 -19.70 -5.68
CA VAL A 364 3.23 -19.02 -6.96
C VAL A 364 4.04 -19.71 -8.02
N GLU A 365 3.36 -20.27 -9.03
CA GLU A 365 3.99 -20.86 -10.21
C GLU A 365 3.96 -19.83 -11.35
N ASN A 366 5.11 -19.55 -11.91
CA ASN A 366 5.29 -18.57 -12.99
C ASN A 366 5.03 -19.17 -14.38
N ALA A 367 5.13 -18.32 -15.42
CA ALA A 367 4.89 -18.68 -16.81
C ALA A 367 5.79 -19.79 -17.37
N ARG A 368 6.88 -20.17 -16.69
CA ARG A 368 7.76 -21.30 -17.06
C ARG A 368 7.40 -22.59 -16.33
N HIS A 369 6.28 -22.61 -15.63
CA HIS A 369 5.86 -23.72 -14.75
C HIS A 369 6.87 -24.03 -13.63
N VAL A 370 7.57 -23.00 -13.17
CA VAL A 370 8.48 -23.06 -12.03
C VAL A 370 7.82 -22.36 -10.85
N THR A 371 7.80 -23.00 -9.70
CA THR A 371 7.36 -22.36 -8.47
C THR A 371 8.36 -21.24 -8.11
N SER A 372 7.96 -19.98 -8.28
CA SER A 372 8.82 -18.82 -8.05
C SER A 372 9.06 -18.57 -6.57
N VAL A 373 8.08 -18.87 -5.73
CA VAL A 373 8.17 -18.72 -4.27
C VAL A 373 7.28 -19.72 -3.57
N LYS A 374 7.76 -20.28 -2.44
CA LYS A 374 6.98 -21.06 -1.47
C LYS A 374 6.99 -20.36 -0.13
N ASN A 375 5.81 -20.08 0.39
CA ASN A 375 5.58 -19.32 1.62
C ASN A 375 5.11 -20.23 2.75
N THR A 376 5.68 -20.02 3.94
CA THR A 376 5.18 -20.57 5.20
C THR A 376 4.77 -19.44 6.11
N TYR A 377 3.62 -19.59 6.78
CA TYR A 377 3.03 -18.59 7.63
C TYR A 377 2.97 -19.03 9.09
N ASP A 378 3.10 -18.06 10.00
CA ASP A 378 2.77 -18.27 11.41
C ASP A 378 1.25 -18.20 11.65
N ARG A 379 0.83 -18.38 12.92
CA ARG A 379 -0.59 -18.31 13.33
C ARG A 379 -1.21 -16.92 13.17
N ARG A 380 -0.39 -15.87 12.95
CA ARG A 380 -0.82 -14.48 12.70
C ARG A 380 -0.80 -14.12 11.22
N PHE A 381 -0.68 -15.13 10.35
CA PHE A 381 -0.57 -14.96 8.89
C PHE A 381 0.61 -14.09 8.46
N ARG A 382 1.73 -14.12 9.21
CA ARG A 382 3.00 -13.49 8.83
C ARG A 382 3.88 -14.54 8.16
N ILE A 383 4.62 -14.12 7.13
CA ILE A 383 5.63 -14.98 6.53
C ILE A 383 6.74 -15.27 7.54
N ILE A 384 7.07 -16.55 7.72
CA ILE A 384 8.21 -16.99 8.52
C ILE A 384 9.30 -17.64 7.66
N HIS A 385 8.93 -18.19 6.49
CA HIS A 385 9.88 -18.73 5.53
C HIS A 385 9.41 -18.46 4.10
N GLN A 386 10.37 -18.11 3.22
CA GLN A 386 10.20 -18.11 1.77
C GLN A 386 11.28 -18.96 1.14
N GLN A 387 10.89 -19.95 0.33
CA GLN A 387 11.80 -20.79 -0.44
C GLN A 387 11.72 -20.44 -1.93
N PHE A 388 12.88 -20.36 -2.57
CA PHE A 388 13.05 -19.98 -3.97
C PHE A 388 13.40 -21.17 -4.87
N PRO A 389 13.28 -21.04 -6.23
CA PRO A 389 13.51 -22.14 -7.17
C PRO A 389 14.92 -22.74 -7.11
N ASP A 390 15.92 -21.96 -6.75
CA ASP A 390 17.32 -22.38 -6.60
C ASP A 390 17.62 -23.11 -5.28
N GLY A 391 16.57 -23.30 -4.45
CA GLY A 391 16.68 -23.92 -3.13
C GLY A 391 17.09 -22.94 -2.03
N GLY A 392 17.40 -21.68 -2.37
CA GLY A 392 17.66 -20.63 -1.38
C GLY A 392 16.43 -20.37 -0.51
N MET A 393 16.64 -19.97 0.75
CA MET A 393 15.58 -19.69 1.70
C MET A 393 15.83 -18.39 2.44
N MET A 394 14.78 -17.62 2.64
CA MET A 394 14.73 -16.50 3.58
C MET A 394 13.91 -16.89 4.81
N GLU A 395 14.38 -16.48 5.99
CA GLU A 395 13.70 -16.73 7.26
C GLU A 395 13.39 -15.40 7.96
N PHE A 396 12.19 -15.32 8.56
CA PHE A 396 11.71 -14.13 9.27
C PHE A 396 11.35 -14.51 10.70
N ALA A 397 12.08 -13.96 11.67
CA ALA A 397 11.81 -14.18 13.09
C ALA A 397 11.32 -12.88 13.74
N TYR A 398 10.10 -12.91 14.28
CA TYR A 398 9.42 -11.76 14.86
C TYR A 398 9.55 -11.74 16.38
N ASP A 399 10.11 -10.67 16.93
CA ASP A 399 10.11 -10.35 18.36
C ASP A 399 9.16 -9.17 18.61
N ASP A 400 7.88 -9.48 18.78
CA ASP A 400 6.83 -8.47 18.97
C ASP A 400 7.07 -7.62 20.23
N LYS A 401 7.69 -8.20 21.27
CA LYS A 401 7.96 -7.48 22.51
C LYS A 401 8.94 -6.34 22.31
N ASN A 402 9.97 -6.56 21.51
CA ASN A 402 11.00 -5.58 21.21
C ASN A 402 10.80 -4.89 19.85
N ARG A 403 9.69 -5.20 19.16
CA ARG A 403 9.36 -4.68 17.81
C ARG A 403 10.50 -4.88 16.82
N ARG A 404 11.04 -6.10 16.81
CA ARG A 404 12.16 -6.49 15.96
C ARG A 404 11.76 -7.61 15.04
N VAL A 405 12.29 -7.54 13.82
CA VAL A 405 12.23 -8.62 12.87
C VAL A 405 13.65 -8.97 12.45
N THR A 406 14.05 -10.20 12.65
CA THR A 406 15.31 -10.72 12.14
C THR A 406 15.04 -11.38 10.81
N LEU A 407 15.61 -10.83 9.75
CA LEU A 407 15.67 -11.43 8.42
C LEU A 407 16.97 -12.20 8.29
N THR A 408 16.88 -13.51 8.00
CA THR A 408 18.01 -14.28 7.53
C THR A 408 17.91 -14.37 6.01
N GLU A 409 18.85 -13.76 5.31
CA GLU A 409 18.89 -13.73 3.85
C GLU A 409 19.34 -15.07 3.27
N ARG A 410 19.18 -15.24 1.94
CA ARG A 410 19.53 -16.47 1.20
C ARG A 410 21.01 -16.89 1.34
N ASN A 411 21.92 -15.94 1.56
CA ASN A 411 23.34 -16.18 1.80
C ASN A 411 23.67 -16.51 3.28
N GLY A 412 22.66 -16.50 4.16
CA GLY A 412 22.77 -16.76 5.60
C GLY A 412 23.06 -15.52 6.45
N SER A 413 23.28 -14.33 5.84
CA SER A 413 23.49 -13.11 6.63
C SER A 413 22.21 -12.67 7.33
N LYS A 414 22.38 -12.04 8.51
CA LYS A 414 21.27 -11.62 9.35
C LYS A 414 21.19 -10.10 9.43
N ILE A 415 19.97 -9.60 9.17
CA ILE A 415 19.63 -8.19 9.31
C ILE A 415 18.49 -8.08 10.31
N ILE A 416 18.60 -7.16 11.28
CA ILE A 416 17.55 -6.90 12.25
C ILE A 416 16.92 -5.55 11.93
N HIS A 417 15.63 -5.55 11.70
CA HIS A 417 14.82 -4.34 11.54
C HIS A 417 14.04 -4.07 12.82
N VAL A 418 14.12 -2.84 13.31
CA VAL A 418 13.39 -2.36 14.48
C VAL A 418 12.37 -1.34 14.00
N HIS A 419 11.11 -1.54 14.36
CA HIS A 419 10.03 -0.63 13.98
C HIS A 419 9.40 0.06 15.19
N ASP A 420 8.77 1.20 14.95
CA ASP A 420 7.97 1.90 15.95
C ASP A 420 6.54 1.34 16.04
N GLU A 421 5.69 2.01 16.80
CA GLU A 421 4.28 1.67 17.00
C GLU A 421 3.42 1.80 15.74
N ARG A 422 3.90 2.58 14.77
CA ARG A 422 3.28 2.75 13.45
C ARG A 422 3.88 1.84 12.38
N TYR A 423 4.62 0.79 12.80
CA TYR A 423 5.31 -0.16 11.92
C TYR A 423 6.36 0.48 10.98
N ARG A 424 6.83 1.72 11.28
CA ARG A 424 7.88 2.37 10.50
C ARG A 424 9.24 1.88 10.98
N ASN A 425 10.14 1.58 10.05
CA ASN A 425 11.50 1.14 10.38
C ASN A 425 12.29 2.30 11.01
N THR A 426 12.71 2.13 12.25
CA THR A 426 13.48 3.15 12.99
C THR A 426 14.96 2.83 13.12
N GLU A 427 15.32 1.56 13.04
CA GLU A 427 16.70 1.10 13.06
C GLU A 427 16.86 -0.16 12.21
N THR A 428 17.93 -0.23 11.44
CA THR A 428 18.39 -1.46 10.77
C THR A 428 19.77 -1.81 11.31
N ILE A 429 19.93 -3.05 11.81
CA ILE A 429 21.19 -3.55 12.38
C ILE A 429 21.70 -4.66 11.49
N TYR A 430 22.89 -4.49 10.96
CA TYR A 430 23.56 -5.44 10.08
C TYR A 430 24.42 -6.45 10.87
N GLU A 431 24.76 -7.57 10.25
CA GLU A 431 25.53 -8.64 10.88
C GLU A 431 26.90 -8.18 11.41
N ASP A 432 27.55 -7.21 10.75
CA ASP A 432 28.80 -6.61 11.20
C ASP A 432 28.65 -5.63 12.38
N GLY A 433 27.42 -5.47 12.90
CA GLY A 433 27.08 -4.57 14.00
C GLY A 433 26.90 -3.10 13.60
N THR A 434 27.09 -2.75 12.33
CA THR A 434 26.79 -1.39 11.84
C THR A 434 25.28 -1.17 11.81
N LYS A 435 24.87 0.10 11.89
CA LYS A 435 23.45 0.46 12.02
C LYS A 435 23.05 1.61 11.13
N GLU A 436 21.80 1.59 10.72
CA GLU A 436 21.10 2.74 10.14
C GLU A 436 19.99 3.16 11.08
N HIS A 437 19.73 4.48 11.18
CA HIS A 437 18.65 5.03 12.01
C HIS A 437 17.77 5.97 11.21
N TYR A 438 16.46 5.92 11.48
CA TYR A 438 15.46 6.73 10.81
C TYR A 438 14.54 7.39 11.82
N LEU A 439 14.22 8.67 11.61
CA LEU A 439 13.23 9.42 12.38
C LEU A 439 12.15 9.95 11.45
N TYR A 440 10.92 9.90 11.90
CA TYR A 440 9.76 10.31 11.12
C TYR A 440 8.93 11.36 11.87
N ASN A 441 8.26 12.24 11.12
CA ASN A 441 7.24 13.11 11.67
C ASN A 441 5.87 12.39 11.76
N GLU A 442 4.84 13.12 12.21
CA GLU A 442 3.47 12.60 12.34
C GLU A 442 2.82 12.20 11.01
N LYS A 443 3.29 12.76 9.89
CA LYS A 443 2.84 12.45 8.53
C LYS A 443 3.67 11.36 7.85
N ASN A 444 4.38 10.54 8.63
CA ASN A 444 5.27 9.45 8.20
C ASN A 444 6.48 9.86 7.33
N GLN A 445 6.72 11.15 7.16
CA GLN A 445 7.87 11.61 6.37
C GLN A 445 9.16 11.44 7.16
N CYS A 446 10.19 10.88 6.54
CA CYS A 446 11.50 10.72 7.15
C CYS A 446 12.17 12.10 7.32
N ILE A 447 12.42 12.50 8.57
CA ILE A 447 13.04 13.80 8.91
C ILE A 447 14.53 13.69 9.22
N SER A 448 15.03 12.47 9.46
CA SER A 448 16.46 12.21 9.69
C SER A 448 16.79 10.78 9.32
N MET A 449 17.89 10.60 8.62
CA MET A 449 18.47 9.31 8.28
C MET A 449 19.95 9.32 8.65
N THR A 450 20.41 8.33 9.41
CA THR A 450 21.83 8.11 9.71
C THR A 450 22.25 6.80 9.07
N ASP A 451 23.26 6.83 8.21
CA ASP A 451 23.76 5.66 7.51
C ASP A 451 24.72 4.81 8.36
N ARG A 452 25.15 3.68 7.82
CA ARG A 452 26.07 2.72 8.47
C ARG A 452 27.42 3.31 8.88
N LEU A 453 27.82 4.44 8.28
CA LEU A 453 29.05 5.17 8.61
C LEU A 453 28.82 6.27 9.66
N GLY A 454 27.60 6.37 10.22
CA GLY A 454 27.22 7.38 11.20
C GLY A 454 26.98 8.78 10.59
N ARG A 455 26.89 8.89 9.27
CA ARG A 455 26.63 10.16 8.58
C ARG A 455 25.14 10.44 8.58
N THR A 456 24.76 11.58 9.14
CA THR A 456 23.36 11.96 9.28
C THR A 456 22.95 12.98 8.23
N THR A 457 21.86 12.68 7.52
CA THR A 457 21.12 13.60 6.65
C THR A 457 19.82 13.98 7.33
N ARG A 458 19.50 15.28 7.39
CA ARG A 458 18.23 15.80 7.91
C ARG A 458 17.39 16.36 6.79
N MET A 459 16.08 16.19 6.91
CA MET A 459 15.07 16.61 5.95
C MET A 459 14.01 17.47 6.64
N ALA A 460 13.54 18.50 5.95
CA ALA A 460 12.42 19.33 6.40
C ALA A 460 11.36 19.43 5.30
N TYR A 461 10.13 19.50 5.70
CA TYR A 461 8.96 19.51 4.82
C TYR A 461 8.04 20.69 5.17
N ASP A 462 7.28 21.15 4.18
CA ASP A 462 6.20 22.11 4.41
C ASP A 462 4.91 21.38 4.84
N ASN A 463 3.85 22.15 5.06
CA ASN A 463 2.54 21.63 5.49
C ASN A 463 1.78 20.87 4.38
N ARG A 464 2.25 20.93 3.13
CA ARG A 464 1.72 20.19 1.97
C ARG A 464 2.51 18.92 1.67
N GLY A 465 3.54 18.63 2.46
CA GLY A 465 4.38 17.46 2.31
C GLY A 465 5.58 17.62 1.38
N ASN A 466 5.81 18.80 0.81
CA ASN A 466 6.95 19.03 -0.06
C ASN A 466 8.24 19.09 0.75
N LEU A 467 9.30 18.42 0.26
CA LEU A 467 10.64 18.49 0.84
C LEU A 467 11.24 19.88 0.62
N THR A 468 11.37 20.69 1.68
CA THR A 468 11.86 22.07 1.58
C THR A 468 13.36 22.20 1.82
N GLN A 469 13.96 21.24 2.55
CA GLN A 469 15.39 21.28 2.83
C GLN A 469 15.96 19.89 3.08
N THR A 470 17.21 19.68 2.60
CA THR A 470 18.08 18.60 3.07
C THR A 470 19.38 19.18 3.61
N VAL A 471 19.92 18.59 4.70
CA VAL A 471 21.23 18.92 5.26
C VAL A 471 22.01 17.64 5.46
N ASP A 472 23.09 17.46 4.71
CA ASP A 472 23.92 16.27 4.80
C ASP A 472 24.94 16.35 5.97
N ALA A 473 25.69 15.27 6.19
CA ALA A 473 26.70 15.16 7.24
C ALA A 473 27.84 16.18 7.09
N LEU A 474 28.12 16.66 5.88
CA LEU A 474 29.08 17.73 5.59
C LEU A 474 28.48 19.12 5.76
N LYS A 475 27.26 19.21 6.28
CA LYS A 475 26.47 20.44 6.45
C LYS A 475 26.16 21.15 5.12
N ARG A 476 26.27 20.45 3.98
CA ARG A 476 25.79 20.97 2.72
C ARG A 476 24.26 21.02 2.79
N ARG A 477 23.73 22.23 2.57
CA ARG A 477 22.31 22.52 2.63
C ARG A 477 21.76 22.66 1.22
N VAL A 478 20.75 21.86 0.89
CA VAL A 478 19.94 22.01 -0.32
C VAL A 478 18.57 22.50 0.09
N ASN A 479 18.11 23.61 -0.48
CA ASN A 479 16.76 24.12 -0.26
C ASN A 479 15.96 24.01 -1.56
N TYR A 480 14.69 23.72 -1.40
CA TYR A 480 13.70 23.56 -2.46
C TYR A 480 12.56 24.54 -2.18
N THR A 481 12.08 25.23 -3.21
CA THR A 481 10.90 26.09 -3.11
C THR A 481 9.84 25.65 -4.09
N TYR A 482 8.60 25.81 -3.72
CA TYR A 482 7.45 25.34 -4.48
C TYR A 482 6.41 26.44 -4.63
N ASP A 483 5.58 26.34 -5.67
CA ASP A 483 4.40 27.19 -5.83
C ASP A 483 3.20 26.65 -5.02
N ALA A 484 2.04 27.29 -5.21
CA ALA A 484 0.81 26.89 -4.53
C ALA A 484 0.28 25.53 -4.96
N ASP A 485 0.66 25.03 -6.13
CA ASP A 485 0.25 23.74 -6.69
C ASP A 485 1.33 22.66 -6.55
N CYS A 486 2.33 22.91 -5.66
CA CYS A 486 3.45 22.00 -5.34
C CYS A 486 4.42 21.76 -6.51
N HIS A 487 4.49 22.63 -7.52
CA HIS A 487 5.53 22.55 -8.54
C HIS A 487 6.85 23.13 -7.99
N LEU A 488 7.96 22.44 -8.24
CA LEU A 488 9.29 22.86 -7.81
C LEU A 488 9.74 24.13 -8.57
N ILE A 489 9.76 25.27 -7.89
CA ILE A 489 10.20 26.56 -8.48
C ILE A 489 11.72 26.68 -8.51
N SER A 490 12.40 26.39 -7.39
CA SER A 490 13.85 26.55 -7.35
C SER A 490 14.55 25.53 -6.47
N VAL A 491 15.85 25.30 -6.79
CA VAL A 491 16.78 24.55 -5.97
C VAL A 491 17.99 25.40 -5.69
N SER A 492 18.37 25.55 -4.41
CA SER A 492 19.61 26.22 -4.03
C SER A 492 20.51 25.31 -3.19
N ILE A 493 21.83 25.45 -3.36
CA ILE A 493 22.85 24.72 -2.59
C ILE A 493 23.70 25.74 -1.85
N ASN A 494 23.71 25.65 -0.50
CA ASN A 494 24.42 26.59 0.38
C ASN A 494 24.09 28.05 0.06
N GLY A 495 22.80 28.34 -0.23
CA GLY A 495 22.29 29.67 -0.53
C GLY A 495 22.55 30.17 -1.97
N LYS A 496 23.21 29.37 -2.82
CA LYS A 496 23.39 29.71 -4.24
C LYS A 496 22.34 28.95 -5.07
N GLU A 497 21.51 29.67 -5.80
CA GLU A 497 20.52 29.09 -6.72
C GLU A 497 21.23 28.26 -7.78
N ARG A 498 20.73 27.08 -8.05
CA ARG A 498 21.25 26.11 -9.02
C ARG A 498 20.31 25.86 -10.18
N LEU A 499 19.02 25.92 -9.89
CA LEU A 499 17.95 25.64 -10.82
C LEU A 499 16.78 26.56 -10.50
N LYS A 500 16.14 27.09 -11.52
CA LYS A 500 14.87 27.80 -11.43
C LYS A 500 13.95 27.36 -12.56
N ASN A 501 12.75 26.96 -12.18
CA ASN A 501 11.71 26.50 -13.11
C ASN A 501 10.61 27.54 -13.27
N HIS A 502 10.00 27.57 -14.44
CA HIS A 502 8.88 28.43 -14.80
C HIS A 502 7.75 27.56 -15.34
N TYR A 503 6.54 27.86 -14.92
CA TYR A 503 5.34 27.10 -15.29
C TYR A 503 4.28 28.02 -15.90
N ASP A 504 3.42 27.47 -16.76
CA ASP A 504 2.21 28.14 -17.22
C ASP A 504 1.09 28.07 -16.18
N GLY A 505 -0.07 28.68 -16.49
CA GLY A 505 -1.23 28.70 -15.59
C GLY A 505 -1.89 27.32 -15.34
N LYS A 506 -1.48 26.27 -16.08
CA LYS A 506 -1.90 24.88 -15.89
C LYS A 506 -0.83 24.03 -15.16
N GLY A 507 0.32 24.61 -14.85
CA GLY A 507 1.45 23.91 -14.23
C GLY A 507 2.34 23.16 -15.21
N ASN A 508 2.25 23.38 -16.53
CA ASN A 508 3.20 22.82 -17.48
C ASN A 508 4.50 23.60 -17.46
N LEU A 509 5.64 22.90 -17.51
CA LEU A 509 6.95 23.53 -17.52
C LEU A 509 7.13 24.32 -18.84
N ILE A 510 7.42 25.63 -18.75
CA ILE A 510 7.69 26.51 -19.89
C ILE A 510 9.14 26.98 -19.93
N GLY A 511 9.94 26.64 -18.96
CA GLY A 511 11.38 26.92 -18.98
C GLY A 511 12.09 26.56 -17.69
N THR A 512 13.41 26.39 -17.83
CA THR A 512 14.31 26.17 -16.70
C THR A 512 15.58 26.99 -16.89
N GLU A 513 16.14 27.48 -15.80
CA GLU A 513 17.35 28.31 -15.79
C GLU A 513 18.35 27.73 -14.80
N ASN A 514 19.62 27.63 -15.17
CA ASN A 514 20.69 27.18 -14.30
C ASN A 514 21.43 28.36 -13.62
N LEU A 515 22.37 28.05 -12.73
CA LEU A 515 23.16 29.04 -11.96
C LEU A 515 23.96 30.02 -12.81
N TYR A 516 24.20 29.76 -14.11
CA TYR A 516 24.92 30.59 -15.03
C TYR A 516 24.03 31.50 -15.88
N GLY A 517 22.70 31.45 -15.65
CA GLY A 517 21.71 32.17 -16.43
C GLY A 517 21.37 31.48 -17.76
N ASN A 518 21.93 30.28 -18.01
CA ASN A 518 21.56 29.51 -19.20
C ASN A 518 20.13 29.03 -19.08
N ARG A 519 19.31 29.45 -20.03
CA ARG A 519 17.88 29.17 -20.03
C ARG A 519 17.50 28.20 -21.14
N ILE A 520 16.68 27.22 -20.80
CA ILE A 520 15.93 26.39 -21.72
C ILE A 520 14.48 26.90 -21.71
N THR A 521 13.91 27.15 -22.88
CA THR A 521 12.51 27.57 -23.02
C THR A 521 11.74 26.45 -23.67
N VAL A 522 10.52 26.18 -23.15
CA VAL A 522 9.61 25.16 -23.65
C VAL A 522 8.33 25.84 -24.11
N ILE A 523 7.90 25.58 -25.32
CA ILE A 523 6.59 25.92 -25.83
C ILE A 523 5.78 24.63 -25.86
N ASN A 524 4.65 24.63 -25.16
CA ASN A 524 3.76 23.49 -25.07
C ASN A 524 2.58 23.70 -26.08
N ASN A 525 2.08 22.60 -26.66
CA ASN A 525 0.85 22.64 -27.45
C ASN A 525 -0.39 22.75 -26.53
N GLY A 526 -1.59 22.81 -27.16
CA GLY A 526 -2.86 22.94 -26.42
C GLY A 526 -3.14 21.81 -25.41
N ALA A 527 -2.50 20.65 -25.56
CA ALA A 527 -2.59 19.52 -24.68
C ALA A 527 -1.51 19.53 -23.55
N GLY A 528 -0.69 20.58 -23.48
CA GLY A 528 0.38 20.71 -22.48
C GLY A 528 1.63 19.88 -22.77
N ARG A 529 1.81 19.40 -24.01
CA ARG A 529 3.00 18.65 -24.43
C ARG A 529 4.05 19.57 -25.00
N PRO A 530 5.35 19.38 -24.71
CA PRO A 530 6.43 20.15 -25.32
C PRO A 530 6.42 20.03 -26.85
N GLU A 531 6.22 21.13 -27.57
CA GLU A 531 6.22 21.19 -29.04
C GLU A 531 7.53 21.77 -29.57
N THR A 532 8.09 22.74 -28.82
CA THR A 532 9.37 23.35 -29.14
C THR A 532 10.20 23.52 -27.89
N ILE A 533 11.45 23.08 -27.94
CA ILE A 533 12.44 23.27 -26.85
C ILE A 533 13.60 24.07 -27.44
N THR A 534 13.82 25.29 -26.90
CA THR A 534 14.95 26.16 -27.29
C THR A 534 16.02 26.09 -26.20
N TYR A 535 17.21 25.67 -26.54
CA TYR A 535 18.35 25.59 -25.64
C TYR A 535 19.06 26.94 -25.49
N ALA A 536 19.95 27.03 -24.50
CA ALA A 536 20.66 28.28 -24.17
C ALA A 536 21.57 28.81 -25.29
N ASP A 537 22.02 27.94 -26.17
CA ASP A 537 22.84 28.30 -27.36
C ASP A 537 21.97 28.71 -28.56
N GLY A 538 20.65 28.75 -28.42
CA GLY A 538 19.68 29.07 -29.46
C GLY A 538 19.30 27.89 -30.35
N SER A 539 19.86 26.71 -30.16
CA SER A 539 19.46 25.51 -30.88
C SER A 539 18.05 25.07 -30.48
N VAL A 540 17.31 24.50 -31.44
CA VAL A 540 15.88 24.21 -31.30
C VAL A 540 15.61 22.72 -31.58
N LEU A 541 14.85 22.09 -30.69
CA LEU A 541 14.24 20.77 -30.88
C LEU A 541 12.74 20.96 -31.11
N GLU A 542 12.20 20.42 -32.22
CA GLU A 542 10.78 20.45 -32.54
C GLU A 542 10.17 19.05 -32.45
N ILE A 543 8.98 18.92 -31.83
CA ILE A 543 8.32 17.64 -31.57
C ILE A 543 6.88 17.72 -32.12
N GLY A 544 6.53 16.78 -32.99
CA GLY A 544 5.17 16.63 -33.50
C GLY A 544 4.48 15.40 -32.90
N TYR A 545 3.19 15.52 -32.64
CA TYR A 545 2.38 14.47 -32.01
C TYR A 545 1.18 14.09 -32.86
N ASP A 546 0.72 12.83 -32.73
CA ASP A 546 -0.59 12.39 -33.23
C ASP A 546 -1.70 12.72 -32.19
N GLU A 547 -2.94 12.35 -32.53
CA GLU A 547 -4.10 12.54 -31.65
C GLU A 547 -4.00 11.71 -30.36
N SER A 548 -3.32 10.57 -30.41
CA SER A 548 -3.07 9.70 -29.23
C SER A 548 -1.95 10.19 -28.31
N GLY A 549 -1.23 11.25 -28.74
CA GLY A 549 -0.10 11.81 -28.00
C GLY A 549 1.24 11.12 -28.26
N ASN A 550 1.31 10.24 -29.25
CA ASN A 550 2.57 9.63 -29.65
C ASN A 550 3.41 10.64 -30.46
N ILE A 551 4.73 10.61 -30.28
CA ILE A 551 5.65 11.45 -31.05
C ILE A 551 5.74 10.91 -32.47
N VAL A 552 5.17 11.59 -33.45
CA VAL A 552 5.23 11.19 -34.86
C VAL A 552 6.36 11.85 -35.62
N GLN A 553 6.92 12.94 -35.10
CA GLN A 553 8.04 13.65 -35.69
C GLN A 553 8.95 14.24 -34.63
N LEU A 554 10.25 14.09 -34.83
CA LEU A 554 11.29 14.74 -34.06
C LEU A 554 12.24 15.42 -35.01
N LYS A 555 12.39 16.76 -34.92
CA LYS A 555 13.40 17.51 -35.64
C LYS A 555 14.47 17.95 -34.64
N ASP A 556 15.65 17.40 -34.77
CA ASP A 556 16.75 17.66 -33.86
C ASP A 556 17.38 19.04 -34.01
N VAL A 557 18.28 19.40 -33.13
CA VAL A 557 18.95 20.71 -33.11
C VAL A 557 19.83 20.99 -34.35
N THR A 558 20.11 19.98 -35.14
CA THR A 558 20.87 20.08 -36.40
C THR A 558 19.96 20.14 -37.61
N GLY A 559 18.64 20.06 -37.42
CA GLY A 559 17.62 20.09 -38.47
C GLY A 559 17.28 18.74 -39.07
N ASN A 560 17.84 17.64 -38.56
CA ASN A 560 17.52 16.28 -38.98
C ASN A 560 16.12 15.90 -38.49
N VAL A 561 15.33 15.31 -39.40
CA VAL A 561 13.96 14.89 -39.09
C VAL A 561 13.88 13.36 -39.01
N THR A 562 13.39 12.86 -37.90
CA THR A 562 13.02 11.44 -37.71
C THR A 562 11.51 11.37 -37.56
N THR A 563 10.85 10.42 -38.24
CA THR A 563 9.41 10.19 -38.09
C THR A 563 9.14 8.78 -37.58
N TYR A 564 8.00 8.63 -36.89
CA TYR A 564 7.56 7.40 -36.26
C TYR A 564 6.14 7.05 -36.68
N GLY A 565 5.91 5.77 -36.94
CA GLY A 565 4.58 5.20 -37.17
C GLY A 565 4.22 4.23 -36.04
N TYR A 566 2.95 4.15 -35.70
CA TYR A 566 2.47 3.38 -34.56
C TYR A 566 1.34 2.44 -34.95
N ASP A 567 1.20 1.34 -34.21
CA ASP A 567 0.04 0.45 -34.31
C ASP A 567 -1.09 0.90 -33.35
N ALA A 568 -2.19 0.15 -33.35
CA ALA A 568 -3.34 0.43 -32.50
C ALA A 568 -3.07 0.32 -30.98
N LEU A 569 -1.94 -0.27 -30.58
CA LEU A 569 -1.49 -0.35 -29.18
C LEU A 569 -0.47 0.73 -28.84
N ASN A 570 -0.28 1.74 -29.72
CA ASN A 570 0.70 2.81 -29.59
C ASN A 570 2.16 2.29 -29.52
N ARG A 571 2.45 1.13 -30.18
CA ARG A 571 3.81 0.61 -30.30
C ARG A 571 4.42 1.09 -31.61
N VAL A 572 5.69 1.49 -31.58
CA VAL A 572 6.40 1.94 -32.79
C VAL A 572 6.54 0.78 -33.78
N ILE A 573 5.92 0.88 -34.94
CA ILE A 573 6.03 -0.13 -36.03
C ILE A 573 6.95 0.32 -37.15
N GLU A 574 7.22 1.61 -37.27
CA GLU A 574 8.09 2.19 -38.29
C GLU A 574 8.85 3.40 -37.75
N THR A 575 10.13 3.47 -38.09
CA THR A 575 10.98 4.66 -37.89
C THR A 575 11.62 5.04 -39.19
N VAL A 576 11.56 6.33 -39.59
CA VAL A 576 12.24 6.86 -40.78
C VAL A 576 13.25 7.89 -40.31
N ASP A 577 14.54 7.64 -40.54
CA ASP A 577 15.61 8.56 -40.16
C ASP A 577 15.76 9.75 -41.14
N ALA A 578 16.65 10.71 -40.84
CA ALA A 578 16.92 11.86 -41.67
C ALA A 578 17.45 11.53 -43.08
N ASN A 579 18.05 10.34 -43.24
CA ASN A 579 18.53 9.84 -44.55
C ASN A 579 17.45 9.06 -45.30
N ARG A 580 16.22 9.02 -44.77
CA ARG A 580 15.07 8.25 -45.29
C ARG A 580 15.25 6.72 -45.19
N ASN A 581 16.13 6.24 -44.32
CA ASN A 581 16.21 4.83 -44.04
C ASN A 581 15.01 4.43 -43.17
N VAL A 582 14.31 3.37 -43.60
CA VAL A 582 13.11 2.87 -42.90
C VAL A 582 13.49 1.63 -42.09
N THR A 583 13.21 1.68 -40.78
CA THR A 583 13.29 0.52 -39.91
C THR A 583 11.89 0.12 -39.47
N ARG A 584 11.52 -1.17 -39.58
CA ARG A 584 10.21 -1.68 -39.19
C ARG A 584 10.30 -2.70 -38.06
N TYR A 585 9.26 -2.69 -37.21
CA TYR A 585 9.17 -3.55 -36.04
C TYR A 585 7.88 -4.35 -36.04
N THR A 586 7.95 -5.61 -35.61
CA THR A 586 6.77 -6.41 -35.30
C THR A 586 6.82 -6.88 -33.85
N TYR A 587 5.66 -7.21 -33.30
CA TYR A 587 5.51 -7.54 -31.88
C TYR A 587 4.65 -8.77 -31.70
N ASP A 588 4.89 -9.49 -30.60
CA ASP A 588 3.98 -10.52 -30.11
C ASP A 588 2.88 -9.94 -29.22
N ALA A 589 2.01 -10.82 -28.71
CA ALA A 589 0.89 -10.43 -27.85
C ALA A 589 1.32 -9.96 -26.44
N ALA A 590 2.59 -10.17 -26.06
CA ALA A 590 3.18 -9.65 -24.82
C ALA A 590 4.02 -8.38 -25.05
N ASP A 591 3.80 -7.66 -26.16
CA ASP A 591 4.46 -6.41 -26.55
C ASP A 591 5.99 -6.54 -26.73
N ARG A 592 6.49 -7.76 -26.99
CA ARG A 592 7.91 -8.02 -27.21
C ARG A 592 8.21 -7.95 -28.71
N VAL A 593 9.31 -7.28 -29.09
CA VAL A 593 9.75 -7.19 -30.50
C VAL A 593 10.08 -8.59 -31.03
N THR A 594 9.40 -9.02 -32.09
CA THR A 594 9.67 -10.31 -32.75
C THR A 594 10.55 -10.17 -33.97
N THR A 595 10.43 -9.06 -34.73
CA THR A 595 11.35 -8.79 -35.84
C THR A 595 11.71 -7.30 -35.89
N VAL A 596 12.92 -7.03 -36.36
CA VAL A 596 13.39 -5.72 -36.81
C VAL A 596 13.84 -5.85 -38.24
N THR A 597 13.26 -5.06 -39.16
CA THR A 597 13.64 -5.04 -40.57
C THR A 597 14.34 -3.71 -40.86
N ASP A 598 15.59 -3.78 -41.37
CA ASP A 598 16.35 -2.59 -41.74
C ASP A 598 15.91 -1.99 -43.08
N ALA A 599 16.52 -0.84 -43.48
CA ALA A 599 16.22 -0.17 -44.72
C ALA A 599 16.57 -0.96 -46.01
N MET A 600 17.43 -1.96 -45.88
CA MET A 600 17.83 -2.87 -46.99
C MET A 600 16.91 -4.11 -47.07
N GLY A 601 15.98 -4.27 -46.15
CA GLY A 601 15.07 -5.41 -46.06
C GLY A 601 15.64 -6.61 -45.29
N ASN A 602 16.84 -6.51 -44.71
CA ASN A 602 17.37 -7.54 -43.85
C ASN A 602 16.60 -7.61 -42.54
N GLN A 603 16.45 -8.82 -41.98
CA GLN A 603 15.66 -9.02 -40.78
C GLN A 603 16.48 -9.62 -39.63
N ARG A 604 16.35 -9.01 -38.46
CA ARG A 604 16.74 -9.63 -37.19
C ARG A 604 15.47 -10.13 -36.50
N ALA A 605 15.48 -11.40 -36.07
CA ALA A 605 14.34 -12.01 -35.43
C ALA A 605 14.67 -12.46 -33.99
N TYR A 606 13.67 -12.37 -33.12
CA TYR A 606 13.78 -12.75 -31.72
C TYR A 606 12.72 -13.79 -31.36
N THR A 607 13.13 -14.82 -30.63
CA THR A 607 12.23 -15.83 -30.07
C THR A 607 12.31 -15.79 -28.55
N TYR A 608 11.17 -15.98 -27.91
CA TYR A 608 11.05 -15.86 -26.46
C TYR A 608 10.45 -17.13 -25.85
N ASN A 609 10.87 -17.46 -24.62
CA ASN A 609 10.15 -18.44 -23.82
C ASN A 609 8.92 -17.79 -23.14
N ALA A 610 8.10 -18.61 -22.48
CA ALA A 610 6.91 -18.15 -21.78
C ALA A 610 7.20 -17.13 -20.66
N GLY A 611 8.40 -17.18 -20.07
CA GLY A 611 8.86 -16.22 -19.06
C GLY A 611 9.45 -14.92 -19.63
N GLY A 612 9.38 -14.71 -20.96
CA GLY A 612 9.83 -13.48 -21.60
C GLY A 612 11.34 -13.38 -21.88
N LYS A 613 12.11 -14.43 -21.59
CA LYS A 613 13.54 -14.45 -21.91
C LYS A 613 13.76 -14.85 -23.36
N ILE A 614 14.72 -14.19 -24.04
CA ILE A 614 15.09 -14.46 -25.44
C ILE A 614 15.72 -15.86 -25.53
N THR A 615 15.11 -16.77 -26.29
CA THR A 615 15.64 -18.12 -26.53
C THR A 615 16.43 -18.23 -27.81
N ALA A 616 16.18 -17.36 -28.79
CA ALA A 616 17.00 -17.29 -29.98
C ALA A 616 17.02 -15.87 -30.56
N ILE A 617 18.15 -15.52 -31.15
CA ILE A 617 18.32 -14.32 -31.97
C ILE A 617 18.85 -14.76 -33.33
N ARG A 618 18.13 -14.43 -34.39
CA ARG A 618 18.64 -14.51 -35.76
C ARG A 618 19.09 -13.12 -36.17
N ASP A 619 20.35 -12.94 -36.53
CA ASP A 619 20.89 -11.63 -36.94
C ASP A 619 20.49 -11.24 -38.39
N PHE A 620 20.89 -10.08 -38.85
CA PHE A 620 20.61 -9.57 -40.19
C PHE A 620 21.29 -10.41 -41.30
N ASP A 621 22.36 -11.12 -41.01
CA ASP A 621 23.08 -12.00 -41.93
C ASP A 621 22.49 -13.42 -41.95
N GLY A 622 21.50 -13.68 -41.10
CA GLY A 622 20.81 -14.97 -41.01
C GLY A 622 21.43 -15.95 -40.02
N ASN A 623 22.50 -15.58 -39.31
CA ASN A 623 23.09 -16.42 -38.26
C ASN A 623 22.19 -16.47 -37.03
N THR A 624 22.10 -17.61 -36.37
CA THR A 624 21.26 -17.81 -35.19
C THR A 624 22.11 -18.13 -33.97
N ALA A 625 21.87 -17.38 -32.89
CA ALA A 625 22.37 -17.68 -31.56
C ALA A 625 21.20 -18.16 -30.67
N GLU A 626 21.39 -19.29 -29.99
CA GLU A 626 20.38 -19.88 -29.08
C GLU A 626 20.83 -19.72 -27.63
N PHE A 627 19.84 -19.53 -26.73
CA PHE A 627 20.05 -19.33 -25.30
C PHE A 627 19.21 -20.34 -24.52
N ILE A 628 19.84 -21.01 -23.56
CA ILE A 628 19.20 -21.96 -22.63
C ILE A 628 19.22 -21.33 -21.22
N TYR A 629 18.07 -21.36 -20.52
CA TYR A 629 17.92 -20.77 -19.20
C TYR A 629 17.43 -21.79 -18.18
#